data_088d5649d0f5bbbe39ddfd40cd56b9c2
#
_entry.id   088d5649d0f5bbbe39ddfd40cd56b9c2
#
_cell.length_a   1.000
_cell.length_b   1.000
_cell.length_c   1.000
_cell.angle_alpha   90.00
_cell.angle_beta   90.00
_cell.angle_gamma   90.00
#
_symmetry.space_group_name_H-M   'P 1'
#
loop_
_entity.id
_entity.type
_entity.pdbx_description
1 polymer ?
#
loop_
_entity_poly.entity_id
_entity_poly.type
_entity_poly.pdbx_seq_one_letter_code
_entity_poly.pdbx_strand_id
1 'polypeptide(L)'
;MNIPLRLQQIEEEIGHLSPVQKILLGTDGSVTQLLEAITGKQIVITTRVQEIISADPNIAQKLGILAGSHVNHRVVEIKNSDSGEVLIYAISYTPIDCLPHEFRNDLLRADIPIGKIITQHRIEARREILTADVRQASGEAAEIFKMFRNEPLLFREYQIIHGGRPLIVIQEQFPYHKFLDERRIIIEAPSRLHLGLIDMNGMSGRVDGGIGIALEEPRLLLEARFAGEIAVKGGDEWCRDTVISVAGSVLGQLNIHGGIEFTLRNHFRQHAGLGSGTQVALATARAICELYNRPHTPRELALLAGRGGTSGIGTGAFELGGFLIDGGHNFGPGKEKTLFSPSGASSGVRPARVIVHHDFPAAQVCQFSHMTYRKGKLSRPNFLSGKPI
;
A
#
# COMPACT_ATOMS: atom_id res chain seq x y z
N MET A 1 14.26 7.74 22.79
CA MET A 1 13.25 8.01 21.73
C MET A 1 11.92 7.32 22.08
N ASN A 2 10.76 7.92 21.76
CA ASN A 2 9.45 7.25 21.89
C ASN A 2 9.18 6.46 20.59
N ILE A 3 9.48 5.17 20.60
CA ILE A 3 9.37 4.30 19.42
C ILE A 3 7.94 4.23 18.87
N PRO A 4 6.88 3.98 19.65
CA PRO A 4 5.52 3.94 19.13
C PRO A 4 5.11 5.20 18.38
N LEU A 5 5.40 6.37 18.91
CA LEU A 5 5.10 7.65 18.26
C LEU A 5 5.89 7.80 16.94
N ARG A 6 7.15 7.39 16.93
CA ARG A 6 7.97 7.48 15.72
C ARG A 6 7.50 6.55 14.63
N LEU A 7 7.12 5.31 14.96
CA LEU A 7 6.54 4.37 13.99
C LEU A 7 5.24 4.90 13.38
N GLN A 8 4.40 5.55 14.20
CA GLN A 8 3.19 6.20 13.68
C GLN A 8 3.52 7.32 12.69
N GLN A 9 4.50 8.17 12.97
CA GLN A 9 4.96 9.21 12.04
C GLN A 9 5.49 8.63 10.73
N ILE A 10 6.24 7.52 10.79
CA ILE A 10 6.69 6.81 9.60
C ILE A 10 5.49 6.28 8.79
N GLU A 11 4.46 5.73 9.44
CA GLU A 11 3.24 5.29 8.75
C GLU A 11 2.46 6.46 8.12
N GLU A 12 2.51 7.63 8.70
CA GLU A 12 1.93 8.85 8.10
C GLU A 12 2.71 9.31 6.86
N GLU A 13 4.02 9.08 6.84
CA GLU A 13 4.91 9.49 5.75
C GLU A 13 4.86 8.54 4.55
N ILE A 14 4.98 7.22 4.77
CA ILE A 14 5.14 6.24 3.68
C ILE A 14 4.02 5.22 3.57
N GLY A 15 3.05 5.23 4.47
CA GLY A 15 1.97 4.26 4.54
C GLY A 15 2.18 3.21 5.62
N HIS A 16 1.44 2.10 5.51
CA HIS A 16 1.39 1.06 6.54
C HIS A 16 2.72 0.34 6.73
N LEU A 17 3.13 0.16 7.97
CA LEU A 17 4.22 -0.73 8.37
C LEU A 17 3.66 -2.08 8.85
N SER A 18 4.21 -3.18 8.32
CA SER A 18 3.87 -4.51 8.82
C SER A 18 4.34 -4.70 10.28
N PRO A 19 3.76 -5.65 11.02
CA PRO A 19 4.26 -5.99 12.36
C PRO A 19 5.75 -6.32 12.38
N VAL A 20 6.25 -7.01 11.35
CA VAL A 20 7.66 -7.37 11.21
C VAL A 20 8.53 -6.13 11.04
N GLN A 21 8.15 -5.19 10.19
CA GLN A 21 8.87 -3.94 9.99
C GLN A 21 8.90 -3.10 11.28
N LYS A 22 7.79 -3.03 12.02
CA LYS A 22 7.73 -2.36 13.33
C LYS A 22 8.66 -2.99 14.34
N ILE A 23 8.71 -4.32 14.41
CA ILE A 23 9.65 -5.04 15.26
C ILE A 23 11.09 -4.76 14.85
N LEU A 24 11.42 -4.85 13.57
CA LEU A 24 12.79 -4.60 13.08
C LEU A 24 13.24 -3.16 13.36
N LEU A 25 12.36 -2.16 13.25
CA LEU A 25 12.68 -0.77 13.57
C LEU A 25 12.80 -0.50 15.07
N GLY A 26 11.99 -1.17 15.89
CA GLY A 26 11.82 -0.86 17.30
C GLY A 26 12.52 -1.80 18.29
N THR A 27 13.11 -2.91 17.81
CA THR A 27 13.70 -3.91 18.72
C THR A 27 15.07 -3.49 19.27
N ASP A 28 15.30 -3.80 20.52
CA ASP A 28 16.62 -3.79 21.17
C ASP A 28 17.30 -5.17 21.16
N GLY A 29 16.67 -6.16 20.50
CA GLY A 29 17.18 -7.52 20.33
C GLY A 29 18.17 -7.67 19.16
N SER A 30 18.63 -8.91 18.95
CA SER A 30 19.47 -9.28 17.81
C SER A 30 18.65 -9.40 16.53
N VAL A 31 18.92 -8.54 15.55
CA VAL A 31 18.24 -8.57 14.24
C VAL A 31 18.48 -9.87 13.50
N THR A 32 19.69 -10.43 13.55
CA THR A 32 20.00 -11.71 12.91
C THR A 32 19.12 -12.83 13.45
N GLN A 33 18.97 -12.93 14.78
CA GLN A 33 18.09 -13.93 15.41
C GLN A 33 16.61 -13.71 15.07
N LEU A 34 16.18 -12.43 15.03
CA LEU A 34 14.81 -12.11 14.63
C LEU A 34 14.56 -12.50 13.17
N LEU A 35 15.49 -12.21 12.27
CA LEU A 35 15.38 -12.61 10.87
C LEU A 35 15.34 -14.14 10.72
N GLU A 36 16.15 -14.89 11.46
CA GLU A 36 16.09 -16.37 11.49
C GLU A 36 14.71 -16.86 11.95
N ALA A 37 14.17 -16.27 13.02
CA ALA A 37 12.85 -16.63 13.53
C ALA A 37 11.71 -16.29 12.53
N ILE A 38 11.79 -15.14 11.85
CA ILE A 38 10.79 -14.67 10.89
C ILE A 38 10.82 -15.47 9.60
N THR A 39 12.03 -15.72 9.07
CA THR A 39 12.19 -16.37 7.76
C THR A 39 12.20 -17.90 7.85
N GLY A 40 12.44 -18.45 9.04
CA GLY A 40 12.69 -19.90 9.23
C GLY A 40 13.96 -20.40 8.53
N LYS A 41 14.87 -19.49 8.18
CA LYS A 41 16.09 -19.76 7.41
C LYS A 41 17.32 -19.28 8.16
N GLN A 42 18.44 -19.92 7.87
CA GLN A 42 19.73 -19.46 8.39
C GLN A 42 20.11 -18.12 7.78
N ILE A 43 20.56 -17.20 8.63
CA ILE A 43 21.01 -15.87 8.23
C ILE A 43 22.54 -15.82 8.27
N VAL A 44 23.12 -15.35 7.17
CA VAL A 44 24.57 -15.21 7.01
C VAL A 44 24.95 -13.74 6.84
N ILE A 45 26.15 -13.41 7.25
CA ILE A 45 26.70 -12.05 7.12
C ILE A 45 27.84 -12.10 6.12
N THR A 46 27.81 -11.18 5.14
CA THR A 46 28.90 -10.94 4.22
C THR A 46 29.47 -9.55 4.48
N THR A 47 30.71 -9.48 4.89
CA THR A 47 31.42 -8.20 5.08
C THR A 47 31.86 -7.65 3.73
N ARG A 48 31.46 -6.41 3.42
CA ARG A 48 31.86 -5.69 2.20
C ARG A 48 33.07 -4.79 2.44
N VAL A 49 33.05 -4.09 3.55
CA VAL A 49 34.12 -3.18 3.95
C VAL A 49 34.45 -3.44 5.41
N GLN A 50 35.72 -3.47 5.71
CA GLN A 50 36.21 -3.39 7.09
C GLN A 50 37.57 -2.70 7.09
N GLU A 51 37.61 -1.55 7.71
CA GLU A 51 38.80 -0.70 7.75
C GLU A 51 38.84 0.13 9.04
N ILE A 52 40.00 0.60 9.38
CA ILE A 52 40.18 1.53 10.50
C ILE A 52 40.20 2.95 9.92
N ILE A 53 39.25 3.76 10.37
CA ILE A 53 39.15 5.17 9.96
C ILE A 53 39.22 6.11 11.15
N SER A 54 39.48 7.37 10.90
CA SER A 54 39.34 8.45 11.90
C SER A 54 37.86 8.82 12.07
N ALA A 55 37.35 8.82 13.29
CA ALA A 55 36.00 9.20 13.59
C ALA A 55 35.73 10.66 13.24
N ASP A 56 34.72 10.92 12.41
CA ASP A 56 34.21 12.26 12.20
C ASP A 56 33.52 12.81 13.47
N PRO A 57 33.24 14.12 13.55
CA PRO A 57 32.63 14.72 14.75
C PRO A 57 31.27 14.08 15.15
N ASN A 58 30.44 13.64 14.19
CA ASN A 58 29.14 13.05 14.48
C ASN A 58 29.28 11.63 15.05
N ILE A 59 30.14 10.80 14.45
CA ILE A 59 30.44 9.46 14.95
C ILE A 59 31.11 9.56 16.33
N ALA A 60 32.08 10.48 16.48
CA ALA A 60 32.78 10.71 17.73
C ALA A 60 31.82 11.11 18.87
N GLN A 61 30.88 12.01 18.60
CA GLN A 61 29.86 12.43 19.56
C GLN A 61 28.99 11.26 20.00
N LYS A 62 28.53 10.43 19.04
CA LYS A 62 27.70 9.26 19.33
C LYS A 62 28.44 8.18 20.13
N LEU A 63 29.74 8.03 19.91
CA LEU A 63 30.57 7.07 20.63
C LEU A 63 31.16 7.63 21.95
N GLY A 64 30.98 8.93 22.21
CA GLY A 64 31.56 9.58 23.39
C GLY A 64 33.09 9.59 23.39
N ILE A 65 33.72 9.69 22.22
CA ILE A 65 35.15 9.73 21.98
C ILE A 65 35.57 11.07 21.36
N LEU A 66 36.86 11.31 21.26
CA LEU A 66 37.36 12.51 20.58
C LEU A 66 37.25 12.35 19.06
N ALA A 67 36.93 13.44 18.36
CA ALA A 67 37.01 13.47 16.90
C ALA A 67 38.44 13.14 16.44
N GLY A 68 38.57 12.33 15.39
CA GLY A 68 39.84 11.81 14.92
C GLY A 68 40.33 10.52 15.61
N SER A 69 39.67 10.05 16.68
CA SER A 69 39.96 8.73 17.27
C SER A 69 39.76 7.59 16.26
N HIS A 70 40.57 6.54 16.40
CA HIS A 70 40.46 5.37 15.51
C HIS A 70 39.22 4.54 15.80
N VAL A 71 38.43 4.29 14.77
CA VAL A 71 37.26 3.41 14.83
C VAL A 71 37.32 2.34 13.73
N ASN A 72 36.90 1.13 14.05
CA ASN A 72 36.62 0.11 13.06
C ASN A 72 35.34 0.44 12.36
N HIS A 73 35.42 0.81 11.10
CA HIS A 73 34.27 0.96 10.18
C HIS A 73 34.02 -0.36 9.50
N ARG A 74 32.84 -0.92 9.69
CA ARG A 74 32.46 -2.20 9.11
C ARG A 74 31.13 -2.09 8.43
N VAL A 75 31.08 -2.54 7.17
CA VAL A 75 29.87 -2.59 6.33
C VAL A 75 29.56 -4.03 6.02
N VAL A 76 28.32 -4.46 6.28
CA VAL A 76 27.89 -5.84 6.09
C VAL A 76 26.54 -5.94 5.39
N GLU A 77 26.37 -7.01 4.64
CA GLU A 77 25.09 -7.49 4.12
C GLU A 77 24.63 -8.66 4.97
N ILE A 78 23.43 -8.56 5.49
CA ILE A 78 22.74 -9.63 6.21
C ILE A 78 21.82 -10.34 5.22
N LYS A 79 22.08 -11.61 4.95
CA LYS A 79 21.49 -12.38 3.84
C LYS A 79 20.79 -13.63 4.30
N ASN A 80 19.80 -14.03 3.55
CA ASN A 80 19.27 -15.39 3.60
C ASN A 80 20.30 -16.35 2.96
N SER A 81 20.69 -17.41 3.69
CA SER A 81 21.70 -18.38 3.21
C SER A 81 21.29 -19.14 1.95
N ASP A 82 20.00 -19.44 1.80
CA ASP A 82 19.47 -20.27 0.72
C ASP A 82 19.35 -19.50 -0.59
N SER A 83 18.82 -18.28 -0.53
CA SER A 83 18.58 -17.45 -1.72
C SER A 83 19.71 -16.48 -2.06
N GLY A 84 20.60 -16.20 -1.09
CA GLY A 84 21.60 -15.14 -1.20
C GLY A 84 21.01 -13.72 -1.18
N GLU A 85 19.72 -13.59 -0.92
CA GLU A 85 19.00 -12.33 -0.90
C GLU A 85 19.45 -11.48 0.27
N VAL A 86 19.80 -10.19 -0.01
CA VAL A 86 20.13 -9.22 1.02
C VAL A 86 18.85 -8.75 1.69
N LEU A 87 18.74 -8.97 2.99
CA LEU A 87 17.60 -8.58 3.81
C LEU A 87 17.85 -7.22 4.49
N ILE A 88 19.05 -7.02 5.02
CA ILE A 88 19.45 -5.79 5.71
C ILE A 88 20.89 -5.44 5.30
N TYR A 89 21.12 -4.16 5.13
CA TYR A 89 22.43 -3.56 4.97
C TYR A 89 22.78 -2.81 6.25
N ALA A 90 23.94 -3.11 6.84
CA ALA A 90 24.33 -2.55 8.13
C ALA A 90 25.73 -1.94 8.09
N ILE A 91 25.87 -0.78 8.75
CA ILE A 91 27.13 -0.08 8.96
C ILE A 91 27.38 0.03 10.46
N SER A 92 28.57 -0.29 10.91
CA SER A 92 28.93 -0.16 12.33
C SER A 92 30.24 0.57 12.53
N TYR A 93 30.33 1.30 13.63
CA TYR A 93 31.51 2.02 14.07
C TYR A 93 31.84 1.60 15.50
N THR A 94 33.06 1.10 15.72
CA THR A 94 33.52 0.59 17.02
C THR A 94 34.86 1.21 17.37
N PRO A 95 35.01 1.95 18.49
CA PRO A 95 36.31 2.48 18.94
C PRO A 95 37.26 1.33 19.24
N ILE A 96 38.46 1.32 18.64
CA ILE A 96 39.36 0.18 18.80
C ILE A 96 40.30 0.32 20.00
N ASP A 97 40.57 1.54 20.42
CA ASP A 97 41.56 1.80 21.49
C ASP A 97 41.02 1.45 22.89
N CYS A 98 39.70 1.36 23.05
CA CYS A 98 39.02 1.07 24.33
C CYS A 98 38.60 -0.38 24.49
N LEU A 99 38.89 -1.27 23.51
CA LEU A 99 38.42 -2.65 23.52
C LEU A 99 39.40 -3.59 24.20
N PRO A 100 38.90 -4.62 24.95
CA PRO A 100 39.72 -5.73 25.39
C PRO A 100 40.40 -6.42 24.17
N HIS A 101 41.62 -6.87 24.35
CA HIS A 101 42.43 -7.41 23.24
C HIS A 101 41.74 -8.56 22.50
N GLU A 102 41.15 -9.50 23.20
CA GLU A 102 40.45 -10.65 22.59
C GLU A 102 39.20 -10.22 21.81
N PHE A 103 38.40 -9.33 22.37
CA PHE A 103 37.23 -8.79 21.69
C PHE A 103 37.62 -8.02 20.41
N ARG A 104 38.67 -7.23 20.48
CA ARG A 104 39.22 -6.51 19.32
C ARG A 104 39.67 -7.47 18.22
N ASN A 105 40.35 -8.59 18.56
CA ASN A 105 40.79 -9.56 17.58
C ASN A 105 39.61 -10.23 16.86
N ASP A 106 38.57 -10.65 17.59
CA ASP A 106 37.38 -11.27 17.00
C ASP A 106 36.63 -10.25 16.14
N LEU A 107 36.53 -8.99 16.57
CA LEU A 107 35.91 -7.93 15.78
C LEU A 107 36.61 -7.72 14.44
N LEU A 108 37.98 -7.76 14.45
CA LEU A 108 38.77 -7.53 13.26
C LEU A 108 38.82 -8.72 12.29
N ARG A 109 38.38 -9.91 12.69
CA ARG A 109 38.29 -11.08 11.80
C ARG A 109 37.23 -10.94 10.71
N ALA A 110 36.30 -9.99 10.83
CA ALA A 110 35.29 -9.64 9.82
C ALA A 110 34.22 -10.71 9.45
N ASP A 111 34.34 -11.92 9.95
CA ASP A 111 33.48 -13.05 9.61
C ASP A 111 32.41 -13.37 10.68
N ILE A 112 32.52 -12.77 11.86
CA ILE A 112 31.65 -13.04 13.00
C ILE A 112 30.63 -11.90 13.18
N PRO A 113 29.32 -12.21 13.36
CA PRO A 113 28.32 -11.22 13.73
C PRO A 113 28.66 -10.54 15.06
N ILE A 114 28.53 -9.20 15.14
CA ILE A 114 28.82 -8.43 16.36
C ILE A 114 28.04 -8.97 17.56
N GLY A 115 26.76 -9.30 17.38
CA GLY A 115 25.95 -9.90 18.45
C GLY A 115 26.51 -11.22 18.98
N LYS A 116 27.12 -12.04 18.11
CA LYS A 116 27.76 -13.30 18.50
C LYS A 116 29.07 -13.04 19.26
N ILE A 117 29.86 -12.07 18.83
CA ILE A 117 31.09 -11.63 19.55
C ILE A 117 30.74 -11.17 20.98
N ILE A 118 29.73 -10.32 21.13
CA ILE A 118 29.26 -9.82 22.44
C ILE A 118 28.86 -10.99 23.33
N THR A 119 28.13 -11.97 22.80
CA THR A 119 27.70 -13.16 23.56
C THR A 119 28.88 -14.06 23.94
N GLN A 120 29.82 -14.30 23.03
CA GLN A 120 31.03 -15.14 23.27
C GLN A 120 31.91 -14.54 24.36
N HIS A 121 32.07 -13.22 24.37
CA HIS A 121 32.85 -12.52 25.39
C HIS A 121 32.03 -12.20 26.66
N ARG A 122 30.77 -12.67 26.75
CA ARG A 122 29.87 -12.47 27.91
C ARG A 122 29.76 -11.00 28.30
N ILE A 123 29.75 -10.10 27.32
CA ILE A 123 29.63 -8.67 27.55
C ILE A 123 28.17 -8.34 27.86
N GLU A 124 27.93 -7.87 29.08
CA GLU A 124 26.63 -7.31 29.45
C GLU A 124 26.47 -5.96 28.75
N ALA A 125 25.60 -5.93 27.76
CA ALA A 125 25.36 -4.74 26.97
C ALA A 125 23.86 -4.55 26.73
N ARG A 126 23.42 -3.31 26.76
CA ARG A 126 22.07 -2.92 26.34
C ARG A 126 22.12 -2.19 25.02
N ARG A 127 21.04 -2.28 24.26
CA ARG A 127 20.88 -1.47 23.05
C ARG A 127 19.96 -0.29 23.33
N GLU A 128 20.29 0.84 22.73
CA GLU A 128 19.49 2.06 22.81
C GLU A 128 19.28 2.62 21.41
N ILE A 129 18.01 2.67 20.97
CA ILE A 129 17.66 3.18 19.66
C ILE A 129 17.75 4.70 19.68
N LEU A 130 18.58 5.25 18.80
CA LEU A 130 18.79 6.69 18.63
C LEU A 130 17.79 7.27 17.64
N THR A 131 17.61 6.59 16.50
CA THR A 131 16.77 7.04 15.40
C THR A 131 16.12 5.85 14.72
N ALA A 132 14.84 6.02 14.33
CA ALA A 132 14.17 5.23 13.32
C ALA A 132 13.56 6.20 12.31
N ASP A 133 13.73 5.94 11.01
CA ASP A 133 13.41 6.91 9.97
C ASP A 133 13.15 6.25 8.62
N VAL A 134 12.72 7.05 7.65
CA VAL A 134 12.65 6.71 6.24
C VAL A 134 13.74 7.44 5.49
N ARG A 135 14.42 6.74 4.60
CA ARG A 135 15.40 7.31 3.68
C ARG A 135 15.08 6.92 2.26
N GLN A 136 15.54 7.70 1.32
CA GLN A 136 15.46 7.32 -0.09
C GLN A 136 16.69 6.50 -0.48
N ALA A 137 16.47 5.43 -1.25
CA ALA A 137 17.55 4.62 -1.75
C ALA A 137 18.46 5.44 -2.68
N SER A 138 19.73 5.43 -2.41
CA SER A 138 20.75 6.15 -3.19
C SER A 138 22.02 5.33 -3.31
N GLY A 139 22.74 5.52 -4.41
CA GLY A 139 24.07 4.94 -4.62
C GLY A 139 24.11 3.44 -4.30
N GLU A 140 25.00 3.08 -3.37
CA GLU A 140 25.29 1.71 -2.99
C GLU A 140 24.07 0.92 -2.48
N ALA A 141 23.19 1.53 -1.70
CA ALA A 141 22.03 0.84 -1.18
C ALA A 141 21.04 0.42 -2.30
N ALA A 142 20.84 1.26 -3.31
CA ALA A 142 20.03 0.93 -4.46
C ALA A 142 20.59 -0.26 -5.25
N GLU A 143 21.91 -0.33 -5.41
CA GLU A 143 22.60 -1.44 -6.09
C GLU A 143 22.51 -2.75 -5.27
N ILE A 144 22.76 -2.69 -3.96
CA ILE A 144 22.73 -3.85 -3.06
C ILE A 144 21.35 -4.49 -3.02
N PHE A 145 20.32 -3.69 -2.89
CA PHE A 145 18.95 -4.19 -2.82
C PHE A 145 18.31 -4.38 -4.20
N LYS A 146 19.00 -4.04 -5.31
CA LYS A 146 18.50 -4.11 -6.68
C LYS A 146 17.18 -3.36 -6.86
N MET A 147 17.13 -2.15 -6.32
CA MET A 147 15.95 -1.28 -6.33
C MET A 147 16.23 0.02 -7.08
N PHE A 148 15.16 0.72 -7.49
CA PHE A 148 15.33 2.01 -8.14
C PHE A 148 15.80 3.09 -7.15
N ARG A 149 16.48 4.11 -7.67
CA ARG A 149 16.80 5.28 -6.86
C ARG A 149 15.52 5.96 -6.39
N ASN A 150 15.55 6.51 -5.20
CA ASN A 150 14.42 7.17 -4.53
C ASN A 150 13.29 6.24 -4.03
N GLU A 151 13.43 4.92 -4.11
CA GLU A 151 12.53 4.04 -3.38
C GLU A 151 12.77 4.14 -1.87
N PRO A 152 11.71 3.99 -1.04
CA PRO A 152 11.84 4.16 0.40
C PRO A 152 12.61 3.00 1.05
N LEU A 153 13.57 3.37 1.88
CA LEU A 153 14.32 2.51 2.78
C LEU A 153 13.90 2.79 4.21
N LEU A 154 13.60 1.76 4.96
CA LEU A 154 13.46 1.84 6.40
C LEU A 154 14.83 1.83 7.03
N PHE A 155 15.09 2.78 7.90
CA PHE A 155 16.38 3.02 8.55
C PHE A 155 16.23 3.05 10.05
N ARG A 156 17.21 2.48 10.76
CA ARG A 156 17.39 2.70 12.18
C ARG A 156 18.85 2.86 12.55
N GLU A 157 19.09 3.60 13.61
CA GLU A 157 20.40 3.75 14.24
C GLU A 157 20.28 3.49 15.73
N TYR A 158 21.19 2.72 16.27
CA TYR A 158 21.25 2.42 17.70
C TYR A 158 22.68 2.30 18.21
N GLN A 159 22.81 2.43 19.52
CA GLN A 159 24.05 2.20 20.24
C GLN A 159 23.99 0.89 21.00
N ILE A 160 25.13 0.21 21.09
CA ILE A 160 25.38 -0.85 22.07
C ILE A 160 26.18 -0.22 23.20
N ILE A 161 25.64 -0.26 24.41
CA ILE A 161 26.20 0.37 25.61
C ILE A 161 26.70 -0.70 26.56
N HIS A 162 27.95 -0.59 26.97
CA HIS A 162 28.57 -1.46 27.98
C HIS A 162 29.23 -0.59 29.07
N GLY A 163 29.04 -0.95 30.35
CA GLY A 163 29.60 -0.18 31.46
C GLY A 163 29.19 1.31 31.49
N GLY A 164 28.00 1.61 30.97
CA GLY A 164 27.48 2.99 30.89
C GLY A 164 28.05 3.82 29.75
N ARG A 165 28.89 3.26 28.87
CA ARG A 165 29.52 3.96 27.74
C ARG A 165 29.10 3.33 26.40
N PRO A 166 28.92 4.12 25.34
CA PRO A 166 28.71 3.61 24.00
C PRO A 166 29.91 2.75 23.55
N LEU A 167 29.64 1.49 23.23
CA LEU A 167 30.65 0.56 22.71
C LEU A 167 30.65 0.52 21.18
N ILE A 168 29.47 0.54 20.57
CA ILE A 168 29.30 0.43 19.12
C ILE A 168 28.12 1.30 18.70
N VAL A 169 28.23 1.99 17.58
CA VAL A 169 27.10 2.60 16.85
C VAL A 169 26.80 1.74 15.64
N ILE A 170 25.54 1.39 15.44
CA ILE A 170 25.10 0.57 14.30
C ILE A 170 23.95 1.27 13.58
N GLN A 171 24.06 1.35 12.25
CA GLN A 171 23.04 1.82 11.34
C GLN A 171 22.58 0.62 10.51
N GLU A 172 21.29 0.41 10.43
CA GLU A 172 20.68 -0.66 9.65
C GLU A 172 19.61 -0.08 8.74
N GLN A 173 19.52 -0.61 7.53
CA GLN A 173 18.52 -0.21 6.55
C GLN A 173 18.05 -1.41 5.72
N PHE A 174 16.79 -1.36 5.34
CA PHE A 174 16.16 -2.38 4.50
C PHE A 174 15.02 -1.76 3.68
N PRO A 175 14.74 -2.31 2.47
CA PRO A 175 13.69 -1.79 1.61
C PRO A 175 12.30 -1.84 2.25
N TYR A 176 11.48 -0.82 2.03
CA TYR A 176 10.11 -0.79 2.50
C TYR A 176 9.28 -1.98 2.00
N HIS A 177 9.50 -2.44 0.76
CA HIS A 177 8.80 -3.58 0.19
C HIS A 177 9.17 -4.94 0.82
N LYS A 178 10.24 -4.99 1.64
CA LYS A 178 10.61 -6.19 2.40
C LYS A 178 9.75 -6.34 3.65
N PHE A 179 9.42 -7.57 3.98
CA PHE A 179 8.67 -7.91 5.18
C PHE A 179 7.26 -7.30 5.24
N LEU A 180 6.67 -6.97 4.09
CA LEU A 180 5.27 -6.58 4.02
C LEU A 180 4.40 -7.72 4.55
N ASP A 181 3.27 -7.38 5.18
CA ASP A 181 2.36 -8.40 5.66
C ASP A 181 1.62 -9.09 4.48
N GLU A 182 1.21 -10.34 4.70
CA GLU A 182 0.48 -11.12 3.70
C GLU A 182 -1.03 -10.86 3.71
N ARG A 183 -1.46 -9.78 4.38
CA ARG A 183 -2.88 -9.44 4.45
C ARG A 183 -3.46 -9.29 3.06
N ARG A 184 -4.57 -9.96 2.83
CA ARG A 184 -5.35 -9.89 1.60
C ARG A 184 -6.71 -9.30 1.90
N ILE A 185 -7.19 -8.49 0.99
CA ILE A 185 -8.52 -7.91 1.01
C ILE A 185 -9.22 -8.33 -0.27
N ILE A 186 -10.47 -8.77 -0.14
CA ILE A 186 -11.32 -9.10 -1.28
C ILE A 186 -12.47 -8.10 -1.26
N ILE A 187 -12.63 -7.36 -2.35
CA ILE A 187 -13.72 -6.44 -2.57
C ILE A 187 -14.68 -7.04 -3.60
N GLU A 188 -15.91 -7.21 -3.21
CA GLU A 188 -17.00 -7.56 -4.10
C GLU A 188 -17.79 -6.29 -4.45
N ALA A 189 -17.96 -6.03 -5.74
CA ALA A 189 -18.76 -4.90 -6.19
C ALA A 189 -19.85 -5.37 -7.15
N PRO A 190 -21.12 -5.02 -6.89
CA PRO A 190 -22.26 -5.45 -7.72
C PRO A 190 -22.24 -4.73 -9.07
N SER A 191 -22.81 -5.34 -10.09
CA SER A 191 -23.25 -4.59 -11.27
C SER A 191 -24.54 -3.83 -10.95
N ARG A 192 -24.93 -2.90 -11.83
CA ARG A 192 -26.15 -2.14 -11.64
C ARG A 192 -26.83 -1.82 -12.96
N LEU A 193 -28.15 -1.73 -12.94
CA LEU A 193 -28.95 -1.14 -14.00
C LEU A 193 -29.30 0.30 -13.64
N HIS A 194 -29.18 1.18 -14.60
CA HIS A 194 -29.69 2.54 -14.54
C HIS A 194 -30.99 2.56 -15.37
N LEU A 195 -32.14 2.67 -14.71
CA LEU A 195 -33.44 2.50 -15.35
C LEU A 195 -33.93 3.79 -16.00
N GLY A 196 -33.55 4.93 -15.47
CA GLY A 196 -33.99 6.21 -16.04
C GLY A 196 -33.57 7.43 -15.23
N LEU A 197 -33.88 8.60 -15.76
CA LEU A 197 -33.68 9.89 -15.12
C LEU A 197 -35.02 10.45 -14.68
N ILE A 198 -35.09 11.13 -13.53
CA ILE A 198 -36.32 11.63 -12.93
C ILE A 198 -36.55 13.11 -13.28
N ASP A 199 -35.55 13.95 -13.10
CA ASP A 199 -35.64 15.39 -13.33
C ASP A 199 -34.58 15.83 -14.35
N MET A 200 -35.04 16.03 -15.59
CA MET A 200 -34.16 16.42 -16.71
C MET A 200 -34.09 17.95 -16.89
N ASN A 201 -34.96 18.70 -16.25
CA ASN A 201 -35.07 20.15 -16.45
C ASN A 201 -34.39 20.99 -15.35
N GLY A 202 -34.05 20.38 -14.22
CA GLY A 202 -33.33 21.05 -13.15
C GLY A 202 -34.12 22.10 -12.34
N MET A 203 -35.45 22.07 -12.40
CA MET A 203 -36.31 23.06 -11.67
C MET A 203 -36.12 23.00 -10.15
N SER A 204 -35.67 21.87 -9.63
CA SER A 204 -35.34 21.69 -8.20
C SER A 204 -33.96 22.23 -7.80
N GLY A 205 -33.17 22.78 -8.74
CA GLY A 205 -31.77 23.16 -8.54
C GLY A 205 -30.79 21.99 -8.62
N ARG A 206 -31.30 20.80 -8.93
CA ARG A 206 -30.52 19.59 -9.21
C ARG A 206 -31.06 18.94 -10.48
N VAL A 207 -30.21 18.26 -11.24
CA VAL A 207 -30.57 17.65 -12.51
C VAL A 207 -30.33 16.16 -12.51
N ASP A 208 -31.03 15.48 -13.38
CA ASP A 208 -30.90 14.10 -13.76
C ASP A 208 -31.36 13.07 -12.72
N GLY A 209 -31.52 13.26 -11.49
CA GLY A 209 -31.92 12.27 -10.51
C GLY A 209 -32.15 10.85 -11.08
N GLY A 210 -31.44 9.86 -10.59
CA GLY A 210 -31.42 8.53 -11.20
C GLY A 210 -32.32 7.52 -10.48
N ILE A 211 -32.85 6.56 -11.23
CA ILE A 211 -33.44 5.34 -10.69
C ILE A 211 -32.57 4.16 -11.11
N GLY A 212 -32.22 3.28 -10.16
CA GLY A 212 -31.40 2.12 -10.45
C GLY A 212 -31.61 0.95 -9.53
N ILE A 213 -31.04 -0.18 -9.93
CA ILE A 213 -31.08 -1.45 -9.20
C ILE A 213 -29.68 -2.04 -9.20
N ALA A 214 -29.19 -2.43 -8.03
CA ALA A 214 -28.00 -3.26 -7.90
C ALA A 214 -28.36 -4.71 -8.24
N LEU A 215 -27.49 -5.39 -8.97
CA LEU A 215 -27.67 -6.79 -9.36
C LEU A 215 -26.70 -7.66 -8.57
N GLU A 216 -27.14 -8.83 -8.14
CA GLU A 216 -26.26 -9.81 -7.51
C GLU A 216 -25.21 -10.34 -8.48
N GLU A 217 -25.61 -10.55 -9.76
CA GLU A 217 -24.72 -10.99 -10.82
C GLU A 217 -24.97 -10.18 -12.11
N PRO A 218 -23.94 -9.95 -12.92
CA PRO A 218 -22.52 -10.25 -12.66
C PRO A 218 -21.92 -9.29 -11.64
N ARG A 219 -20.96 -9.76 -10.84
CA ARG A 219 -20.22 -8.92 -9.89
C ARG A 219 -18.72 -8.87 -10.21
N LEU A 220 -18.10 -7.80 -9.79
CA LEU A 220 -16.64 -7.67 -9.76
C LEU A 220 -16.09 -8.33 -8.50
N LEU A 221 -15.01 -9.10 -8.64
CA LEU A 221 -14.27 -9.67 -7.54
C LEU A 221 -12.79 -9.21 -7.67
N LEU A 222 -12.39 -8.30 -6.80
CA LEU A 222 -11.05 -7.71 -6.78
C LEU A 222 -10.34 -8.10 -5.48
N GLU A 223 -9.28 -8.89 -5.61
CA GLU A 223 -8.36 -9.18 -4.51
C GLU A 223 -7.21 -8.18 -4.53
N ALA A 224 -6.77 -7.73 -3.36
CA ALA A 224 -5.66 -6.80 -3.20
C ALA A 224 -4.76 -7.23 -2.05
N ARG A 225 -3.44 -7.05 -2.22
CA ARG A 225 -2.41 -7.27 -1.19
C ARG A 225 -1.31 -6.23 -1.30
N PHE A 226 -0.53 -6.05 -0.24
CA PHE A 226 0.63 -5.18 -0.27
C PHE A 226 1.66 -5.66 -1.29
N ALA A 227 2.30 -4.72 -1.96
CA ALA A 227 3.40 -4.94 -2.89
C ALA A 227 4.37 -3.76 -2.88
N GLY A 228 5.52 -3.90 -3.54
CA GLY A 228 6.48 -2.79 -3.69
C GLY A 228 6.03 -1.76 -4.71
N GLU A 229 5.23 -2.17 -5.70
CA GLU A 229 4.73 -1.34 -6.80
C GLU A 229 3.27 -1.66 -7.12
N ILE A 230 2.64 -0.87 -8.00
CA ILE A 230 1.30 -1.16 -8.48
C ILE A 230 1.40 -2.26 -9.54
N ALA A 231 0.80 -3.41 -9.27
CA ALA A 231 0.72 -4.53 -10.19
C ALA A 231 -0.74 -5.02 -10.32
N VAL A 232 -1.13 -5.45 -11.52
CA VAL A 232 -2.49 -5.97 -11.77
C VAL A 232 -2.43 -7.27 -12.55
N LYS A 233 -3.08 -8.31 -12.01
CA LYS A 233 -3.21 -9.65 -12.61
C LYS A 233 -4.66 -9.94 -12.97
N GLY A 234 -4.87 -10.72 -14.02
CA GLY A 234 -6.21 -11.08 -14.50
C GLY A 234 -6.94 -9.93 -15.19
N GLY A 235 -8.23 -10.09 -15.45
CA GLY A 235 -9.07 -9.11 -16.13
C GLY A 235 -8.68 -8.86 -17.60
N ASP A 236 -9.49 -8.06 -18.29
CA ASP A 236 -9.16 -7.54 -19.62
C ASP A 236 -8.25 -6.29 -19.51
N GLU A 237 -7.74 -5.83 -20.66
CA GLU A 237 -6.83 -4.67 -20.74
C GLU A 237 -7.45 -3.41 -20.13
N TRP A 238 -8.72 -3.13 -20.48
CA TRP A 238 -9.41 -1.97 -19.96
C TRP A 238 -9.57 -1.99 -18.43
N CYS A 239 -9.89 -3.15 -17.84
CA CYS A 239 -9.98 -3.31 -16.40
C CYS A 239 -8.63 -3.05 -15.73
N ARG A 240 -7.55 -3.63 -16.27
CA ARG A 240 -6.19 -3.43 -15.75
C ARG A 240 -5.79 -1.95 -15.78
N ASP A 241 -5.98 -1.30 -16.91
CA ASP A 241 -5.63 0.13 -17.08
C ASP A 241 -6.44 1.01 -16.15
N THR A 242 -7.73 0.69 -15.95
CA THR A 242 -8.58 1.42 -15.01
C THR A 242 -8.09 1.25 -13.57
N VAL A 243 -7.76 0.03 -13.15
CA VAL A 243 -7.22 -0.25 -11.81
C VAL A 243 -5.90 0.49 -11.60
N ILE A 244 -4.95 0.42 -12.55
CA ILE A 244 -3.65 1.09 -12.46
C ILE A 244 -3.84 2.61 -12.36
N SER A 245 -4.66 3.20 -13.21
CA SER A 245 -4.92 4.64 -13.22
C SER A 245 -5.55 5.13 -11.91
N VAL A 246 -6.57 4.43 -11.44
CA VAL A 246 -7.25 4.77 -10.17
C VAL A 246 -6.30 4.55 -8.98
N ALA A 247 -5.56 3.44 -8.97
CA ALA A 247 -4.62 3.16 -7.89
C ALA A 247 -3.53 4.25 -7.78
N GLY A 248 -2.91 4.64 -8.89
CA GLY A 248 -1.93 5.72 -8.91
C GLY A 248 -2.50 7.05 -8.40
N SER A 249 -3.73 7.40 -8.84
CA SER A 249 -4.42 8.61 -8.38
C SER A 249 -4.72 8.58 -6.88
N VAL A 250 -5.28 7.46 -6.37
CA VAL A 250 -5.68 7.34 -4.95
C VAL A 250 -4.46 7.31 -4.03
N LEU A 251 -3.43 6.52 -4.37
CA LEU A 251 -2.19 6.48 -3.60
C LEU A 251 -1.54 7.86 -3.53
N GLY A 252 -1.47 8.58 -4.65
CA GLY A 252 -0.96 9.95 -4.70
C GLY A 252 -1.76 10.94 -3.85
N GLN A 253 -3.11 10.90 -3.92
CA GLN A 253 -3.97 11.77 -3.11
C GLN A 253 -3.86 11.49 -1.61
N LEU A 254 -3.63 10.23 -1.23
CA LEU A 254 -3.45 9.80 0.16
C LEU A 254 -2.00 9.89 0.64
N ASN A 255 -1.09 10.36 -0.21
CA ASN A 255 0.35 10.45 0.05
C ASN A 255 0.94 9.11 0.53
N ILE A 256 0.56 8.02 -0.15
CA ILE A 256 1.03 6.66 0.14
C ILE A 256 2.10 6.28 -0.88
N HIS A 257 3.31 5.99 -0.41
CA HIS A 257 4.45 5.62 -1.25
C HIS A 257 4.63 4.11 -1.45
N GLY A 258 3.79 3.29 -0.80
CA GLY A 258 3.74 1.85 -1.01
C GLY A 258 2.98 1.47 -2.27
N GLY A 259 3.13 0.22 -2.72
CA GLY A 259 2.43 -0.35 -3.87
C GLY A 259 1.39 -1.40 -3.46
N ILE A 260 0.60 -1.84 -4.43
CA ILE A 260 -0.44 -2.86 -4.24
C ILE A 260 -0.46 -3.78 -5.45
N GLU A 261 -0.52 -5.08 -5.19
CA GLU A 261 -0.86 -6.06 -6.21
C GLU A 261 -2.36 -6.35 -6.17
N PHE A 262 -3.02 -6.12 -7.30
CA PHE A 262 -4.42 -6.45 -7.51
C PHE A 262 -4.56 -7.72 -8.34
N THR A 263 -5.55 -8.56 -7.99
CA THR A 263 -5.95 -9.71 -8.81
C THR A 263 -7.43 -9.62 -9.13
N LEU A 264 -7.76 -9.41 -10.40
CA LEU A 264 -9.13 -9.43 -10.92
C LEU A 264 -9.57 -10.89 -11.12
N ARG A 265 -10.33 -11.43 -10.18
CA ARG A 265 -10.83 -12.81 -10.21
C ARG A 265 -12.09 -12.93 -11.05
N ASN A 266 -12.94 -11.91 -11.02
CA ASN A 266 -14.14 -11.80 -11.84
C ASN A 266 -14.39 -10.34 -12.21
N HIS A 267 -14.93 -10.11 -13.41
CA HIS A 267 -15.30 -8.77 -13.89
C HIS A 267 -16.39 -8.87 -14.94
N PHE A 268 -17.07 -7.77 -15.23
CA PHE A 268 -18.07 -7.68 -16.26
C PHE A 268 -17.68 -6.66 -17.33
N ARG A 269 -18.12 -6.90 -18.56
CA ARG A 269 -17.69 -6.16 -19.75
C ARG A 269 -17.96 -4.67 -19.66
N GLN A 270 -17.02 -3.88 -20.19
CA GLN A 270 -17.19 -2.45 -20.40
C GLN A 270 -18.36 -2.19 -21.38
N HIS A 271 -19.03 -1.05 -21.19
CA HIS A 271 -20.13 -0.57 -22.04
C HIS A 271 -21.35 -1.54 -22.15
N ALA A 272 -21.49 -2.49 -21.25
CA ALA A 272 -22.67 -3.35 -21.17
C ALA A 272 -23.87 -2.68 -20.46
N GLY A 273 -23.77 -1.40 -20.09
CA GLY A 273 -24.81 -0.71 -19.31
C GLY A 273 -24.80 -1.02 -17.81
N LEU A 274 -23.88 -1.89 -17.36
CA LEU A 274 -23.83 -2.46 -16.00
C LEU A 274 -23.02 -1.63 -15.00
N GLY A 275 -22.48 -0.48 -15.40
CA GLY A 275 -21.72 0.43 -14.50
C GLY A 275 -20.31 0.02 -14.18
N SER A 276 -19.68 -0.84 -15.00
CA SER A 276 -18.35 -1.40 -14.79
C SER A 276 -17.29 -0.37 -14.37
N GLY A 277 -17.21 0.76 -15.07
CA GLY A 277 -16.20 1.79 -14.76
C GLY A 277 -16.30 2.37 -13.35
N THR A 278 -17.50 2.56 -12.83
CA THR A 278 -17.70 3.05 -11.46
C THR A 278 -17.37 1.96 -10.44
N GLN A 279 -17.80 0.72 -10.69
CA GLN A 279 -17.58 -0.39 -9.75
C GLN A 279 -16.09 -0.75 -9.65
N VAL A 280 -15.37 -0.83 -10.77
CA VAL A 280 -13.91 -1.07 -10.78
C VAL A 280 -13.19 0.04 -10.01
N ALA A 281 -13.53 1.30 -10.27
CA ALA A 281 -12.87 2.42 -9.61
C ALA A 281 -13.13 2.47 -8.09
N LEU A 282 -14.38 2.25 -7.67
CA LEU A 282 -14.74 2.21 -6.25
C LEU A 282 -14.11 1.02 -5.52
N ALA A 283 -14.10 -0.17 -6.15
CA ALA A 283 -13.46 -1.35 -5.59
C ALA A 283 -11.94 -1.15 -5.41
N THR A 284 -11.28 -0.54 -6.39
CA THR A 284 -9.86 -0.21 -6.31
C THR A 284 -9.59 0.77 -5.17
N ALA A 285 -10.32 1.86 -5.09
CA ALA A 285 -10.17 2.85 -4.02
C ALA A 285 -10.44 2.25 -2.63
N ARG A 286 -11.50 1.43 -2.51
CA ARG A 286 -11.84 0.73 -1.27
C ARG A 286 -10.71 -0.21 -0.84
N ALA A 287 -10.18 -1.02 -1.75
CA ALA A 287 -9.11 -1.96 -1.46
C ALA A 287 -7.84 -1.23 -0.93
N ILE A 288 -7.48 -0.10 -1.53
CA ILE A 288 -6.37 0.74 -1.06
C ILE A 288 -6.64 1.25 0.35
N CYS A 289 -7.81 1.86 0.57
CA CYS A 289 -8.15 2.43 1.86
C CYS A 289 -8.19 1.39 2.99
N GLU A 290 -8.71 0.20 2.71
CA GLU A 290 -8.75 -0.91 3.68
C GLU A 290 -7.34 -1.46 3.98
N LEU A 291 -6.51 -1.68 2.95
CA LEU A 291 -5.15 -2.17 3.13
C LEU A 291 -4.30 -1.20 3.95
N TYR A 292 -4.35 0.08 3.62
CA TYR A 292 -3.54 1.11 4.27
C TYR A 292 -4.20 1.74 5.50
N ASN A 293 -5.33 1.15 5.97
CA ASN A 293 -6.07 1.63 7.14
C ASN A 293 -6.42 3.14 7.05
N ARG A 294 -6.91 3.57 5.90
CA ARG A 294 -7.40 4.92 5.62
C ARG A 294 -8.92 4.88 5.42
N PRO A 295 -9.74 4.88 6.48
CA PRO A 295 -11.18 4.72 6.36
C PRO A 295 -11.81 5.91 5.62
N HIS A 296 -12.64 5.60 4.63
CA HIS A 296 -13.41 6.58 3.86
C HIS A 296 -14.82 6.07 3.62
N THR A 297 -15.77 6.98 3.65
CA THR A 297 -17.14 6.69 3.24
C THR A 297 -17.20 6.41 1.73
N PRO A 298 -18.19 5.67 1.22
CA PRO A 298 -18.32 5.41 -0.22
C PRO A 298 -18.40 6.67 -1.09
N ARG A 299 -18.95 7.75 -0.55
CA ARG A 299 -18.98 9.06 -1.25
C ARG A 299 -17.59 9.71 -1.33
N GLU A 300 -16.78 9.59 -0.30
CA GLU A 300 -15.38 10.04 -0.31
C GLU A 300 -14.53 9.18 -1.23
N LEU A 301 -14.76 7.85 -1.22
CA LEU A 301 -14.12 6.94 -2.18
C LEU A 301 -14.46 7.30 -3.63
N ALA A 302 -15.69 7.68 -3.90
CA ALA A 302 -16.09 8.12 -5.24
C ALA A 302 -15.35 9.39 -5.67
N LEU A 303 -15.13 10.34 -4.75
CA LEU A 303 -14.33 11.54 -5.02
C LEU A 303 -12.86 11.18 -5.29
N LEU A 304 -12.24 10.34 -4.45
CA LEU A 304 -10.88 9.85 -4.63
C LEU A 304 -10.70 9.13 -5.97
N ALA A 305 -11.69 8.32 -6.36
CA ALA A 305 -11.69 7.58 -7.62
C ALA A 305 -12.11 8.41 -8.84
N GLY A 306 -12.43 9.70 -8.67
CA GLY A 306 -12.93 10.57 -9.74
C GLY A 306 -14.27 10.12 -10.33
N ARG A 307 -15.16 9.53 -9.52
CA ARG A 307 -16.44 8.94 -9.96
C ARG A 307 -17.64 9.55 -9.24
N GLY A 308 -18.83 9.28 -9.78
CA GLY A 308 -20.09 9.65 -9.15
C GLY A 308 -20.54 11.11 -9.36
N GLY A 309 -19.81 11.92 -10.11
CA GLY A 309 -20.15 13.33 -10.31
C GLY A 309 -21.51 13.57 -10.99
N THR A 310 -22.01 12.63 -11.81
CA THR A 310 -23.26 12.76 -12.58
C THR A 310 -24.38 11.88 -12.09
N SER A 311 -24.14 10.87 -11.24
CA SER A 311 -25.19 9.99 -10.70
C SER A 311 -24.74 9.35 -9.40
N GLY A 312 -25.65 9.26 -8.44
CA GLY A 312 -25.48 8.55 -7.18
C GLY A 312 -25.74 7.04 -7.26
N ILE A 313 -26.36 6.56 -8.35
CA ILE A 313 -26.78 5.14 -8.47
C ILE A 313 -25.58 4.19 -8.40
N GLY A 314 -24.47 4.51 -9.08
CA GLY A 314 -23.29 3.66 -9.06
C GLY A 314 -22.64 3.55 -7.67
N THR A 315 -22.54 4.65 -6.95
CA THR A 315 -22.02 4.71 -5.57
C THR A 315 -23.00 4.07 -4.59
N GLY A 316 -24.31 4.33 -4.76
CA GLY A 316 -25.35 3.73 -3.93
C GLY A 316 -25.43 2.21 -4.12
N ALA A 317 -25.30 1.70 -5.34
CA ALA A 317 -25.25 0.27 -5.59
C ALA A 317 -24.06 -0.41 -4.91
N PHE A 318 -22.89 0.24 -4.93
CA PHE A 318 -21.69 -0.24 -4.25
C PHE A 318 -21.84 -0.29 -2.72
N GLU A 319 -22.57 0.69 -2.15
CA GLU A 319 -22.71 0.87 -0.70
C GLU A 319 -23.89 0.06 -0.11
N LEU A 320 -25.03 0.15 -0.76
CA LEU A 320 -26.32 -0.26 -0.20
C LEU A 320 -26.94 -1.47 -0.92
N GLY A 321 -26.61 -1.66 -2.20
CA GLY A 321 -27.35 -2.64 -2.99
C GLY A 321 -28.79 -2.22 -3.27
N GLY A 322 -29.65 -3.18 -3.62
CA GLY A 322 -31.11 -3.01 -3.73
C GLY A 322 -31.58 -2.04 -4.81
N PHE A 323 -32.80 -1.54 -4.62
CA PHE A 323 -33.43 -0.49 -5.44
C PHE A 323 -33.06 0.89 -4.91
N LEU A 324 -32.70 1.79 -5.81
CA LEU A 324 -32.10 3.09 -5.47
C LEU A 324 -32.74 4.22 -6.28
N ILE A 325 -32.99 5.33 -5.60
CA ILE A 325 -33.27 6.61 -6.24
C ILE A 325 -32.28 7.63 -5.73
N ASP A 326 -31.57 8.33 -6.61
CA ASP A 326 -30.72 9.45 -6.24
C ASP A 326 -31.41 10.80 -6.51
N GLY A 327 -31.07 11.80 -5.71
CA GLY A 327 -31.67 13.14 -5.76
C GLY A 327 -31.04 14.07 -6.81
N GLY A 328 -30.38 13.52 -7.83
CA GLY A 328 -29.71 14.32 -8.85
C GLY A 328 -28.43 15.01 -8.38
N HIS A 329 -27.74 15.68 -9.28
CA HIS A 329 -26.47 16.33 -9.07
C HIS A 329 -26.48 17.81 -9.50
N ASN A 330 -25.44 18.54 -9.17
CA ASN A 330 -25.16 19.86 -9.72
C ASN A 330 -23.77 19.85 -10.39
N PHE A 331 -23.55 20.77 -11.29
CA PHE A 331 -22.28 20.86 -12.03
C PHE A 331 -21.22 21.69 -11.31
N GLY A 332 -21.54 22.22 -10.13
CA GLY A 332 -20.71 23.16 -9.39
C GLY A 332 -20.97 24.62 -9.79
N PRO A 333 -20.36 25.58 -9.06
CA PRO A 333 -20.58 27.00 -9.28
C PRO A 333 -20.26 27.43 -10.73
N GLY A 334 -21.20 28.12 -11.38
CA GLY A 334 -21.02 28.67 -12.73
C GLY A 334 -21.04 27.67 -13.89
N LYS A 335 -21.45 26.43 -13.65
CA LYS A 335 -21.60 25.41 -14.71
C LYS A 335 -23.07 25.00 -14.85
N GLU A 336 -23.61 25.13 -16.06
CA GLU A 336 -24.94 24.69 -16.41
C GLU A 336 -24.88 23.46 -17.33
N LYS A 337 -25.92 22.62 -17.27
CA LYS A 337 -26.04 21.48 -18.17
C LYS A 337 -26.42 21.98 -19.57
N THR A 338 -25.55 21.73 -20.55
CA THR A 338 -25.82 22.04 -21.96
C THR A 338 -26.16 20.79 -22.77
N LEU A 339 -25.68 19.60 -22.38
CA LEU A 339 -25.87 18.30 -23.07
C LEU A 339 -25.71 17.16 -22.06
N PHE A 340 -26.15 15.95 -22.42
CA PHE A 340 -25.84 14.73 -21.63
C PHE A 340 -24.33 14.58 -21.47
N SER A 341 -23.85 14.63 -20.23
CA SER A 341 -22.42 14.55 -19.89
C SER A 341 -22.12 13.21 -19.22
N PRO A 342 -21.09 12.47 -19.69
CA PRO A 342 -20.68 11.24 -19.02
C PRO A 342 -20.08 11.53 -17.63
N SER A 343 -20.01 10.50 -16.78
CA SER A 343 -19.61 10.59 -15.36
C SER A 343 -18.29 11.31 -15.08
N GLY A 344 -17.37 11.36 -16.04
CA GLY A 344 -16.09 12.07 -15.94
C GLY A 344 -16.19 13.60 -16.12
N ALA A 345 -17.32 14.12 -16.60
CA ALA A 345 -17.46 15.56 -16.89
C ALA A 345 -17.63 16.44 -15.64
N SER A 346 -17.94 15.83 -14.49
CA SER A 346 -18.18 16.50 -13.20
C SER A 346 -17.11 16.12 -12.17
N SER A 347 -15.83 16.25 -12.53
CA SER A 347 -14.73 15.99 -11.60
C SER A 347 -14.76 16.95 -10.40
N GLY A 348 -14.53 16.43 -9.19
CA GLY A 348 -14.50 17.22 -7.95
C GLY A 348 -15.88 17.55 -7.35
N VAL A 349 -16.98 17.07 -7.95
CA VAL A 349 -18.33 17.25 -7.41
C VAL A 349 -18.72 16.00 -6.61
N ARG A 350 -19.29 16.20 -5.41
CA ARG A 350 -19.77 15.10 -4.58
C ARG A 350 -20.87 14.33 -5.28
N PRO A 351 -20.88 12.98 -5.21
CA PRO A 351 -21.95 12.16 -5.76
C PRO A 351 -23.33 12.58 -5.28
N ALA A 352 -24.32 12.41 -6.14
CA ALA A 352 -25.71 12.61 -5.76
C ALA A 352 -26.09 11.75 -4.56
N ARG A 353 -26.90 12.27 -3.65
CA ARG A 353 -27.36 11.49 -2.49
C ARG A 353 -28.42 10.49 -2.93
N VAL A 354 -28.31 9.25 -2.44
CA VAL A 354 -29.43 8.31 -2.46
C VAL A 354 -30.50 8.87 -1.52
N ILE A 355 -31.71 9.07 -2.04
CA ILE A 355 -32.86 9.59 -1.31
C ILE A 355 -33.92 8.53 -1.02
N VAL A 356 -33.90 7.43 -1.79
CA VAL A 356 -34.74 6.24 -1.55
C VAL A 356 -33.85 5.00 -1.71
N HIS A 357 -33.96 4.10 -0.77
CA HIS A 357 -33.35 2.77 -0.81
C HIS A 357 -34.37 1.73 -0.33
N HIS A 358 -34.48 0.64 -1.06
CA HIS A 358 -35.25 -0.54 -0.67
C HIS A 358 -34.48 -1.81 -1.01
N ASP A 359 -34.42 -2.71 -0.04
CA ASP A 359 -33.87 -4.04 -0.28
C ASP A 359 -34.80 -4.80 -1.23
N PHE A 360 -34.20 -5.58 -2.15
CA PHE A 360 -34.99 -6.51 -2.97
C PHE A 360 -35.28 -7.76 -2.17
N PRO A 361 -36.53 -8.26 -2.22
CA PRO A 361 -36.85 -9.57 -1.64
C PRO A 361 -36.01 -10.67 -2.30
N ALA A 362 -35.43 -11.55 -1.51
CA ALA A 362 -34.49 -12.60 -1.95
C ALA A 362 -35.06 -13.60 -2.98
N ALA A 363 -36.38 -13.54 -3.25
CA ALA A 363 -37.09 -14.46 -4.15
C ALA A 363 -37.39 -13.87 -5.56
N GLN A 364 -36.95 -12.65 -5.86
CA GLN A 364 -37.24 -12.03 -7.18
C GLN A 364 -36.04 -12.13 -8.11
N VAL A 365 -36.12 -13.01 -9.11
CA VAL A 365 -35.17 -13.10 -10.20
C VAL A 365 -35.60 -12.14 -11.32
N CYS A 366 -34.82 -11.06 -11.52
CA CYS A 366 -34.97 -10.22 -12.70
C CYS A 366 -34.17 -10.81 -13.85
N GLN A 367 -34.83 -11.37 -14.84
CA GLN A 367 -34.18 -11.88 -16.04
C GLN A 367 -34.13 -10.78 -17.10
N PHE A 368 -32.91 -10.28 -17.40
CA PHE A 368 -32.69 -9.29 -18.45
C PHE A 368 -32.09 -9.98 -19.68
N SER A 369 -32.74 -9.81 -20.85
CA SER A 369 -32.18 -10.26 -22.12
C SER A 369 -31.10 -9.27 -22.60
N HIS A 370 -29.92 -9.76 -22.95
CA HIS A 370 -28.81 -8.97 -23.48
C HIS A 370 -29.17 -8.42 -24.88
N MET A 371 -29.27 -7.11 -25.02
CA MET A 371 -29.17 -6.45 -26.33
C MET A 371 -27.69 -6.19 -26.67
N THR A 372 -27.17 -6.89 -27.67
CA THR A 372 -25.89 -6.59 -28.24
C THR A 372 -26.04 -5.47 -29.28
N TYR A 373 -25.50 -4.29 -29.00
CA TYR A 373 -25.37 -3.21 -29.97
C TYR A 373 -24.18 -3.49 -30.89
N ARG A 374 -24.42 -3.91 -32.11
CA ARG A 374 -23.42 -3.81 -33.20
C ARG A 374 -23.60 -2.47 -33.91
N LYS A 375 -22.47 -1.72 -34.05
CA LYS A 375 -22.45 -0.44 -34.81
C LYS A 375 -23.28 -0.57 -36.07
N GLY A 376 -24.42 0.12 -36.14
CA GLY A 376 -25.18 0.36 -37.35
C GLY A 376 -26.42 -0.47 -37.63
N LYS A 377 -26.81 -1.46 -36.82
CA LYS A 377 -28.12 -2.14 -36.98
C LYS A 377 -28.66 -2.67 -35.66
N LEU A 378 -29.87 -2.23 -35.31
CA LEU A 378 -30.71 -2.88 -34.29
C LEU A 378 -31.21 -4.21 -34.85
N SER A 379 -30.65 -5.33 -34.38
CA SER A 379 -31.28 -6.64 -34.62
C SER A 379 -32.20 -6.96 -33.44
N ARG A 380 -33.47 -7.15 -33.71
CA ARG A 380 -34.44 -7.64 -32.72
C ARG A 380 -34.03 -9.07 -32.33
N PRO A 381 -34.05 -9.45 -31.03
CA PRO A 381 -33.89 -10.85 -30.65
C PRO A 381 -35.09 -11.66 -31.11
N ASN A 382 -34.83 -12.83 -31.68
CA ASN A 382 -35.88 -13.83 -31.94
C ASN A 382 -36.44 -14.29 -30.61
N PHE A 383 -37.69 -13.94 -30.32
CA PHE A 383 -38.42 -14.50 -29.21
C PHE A 383 -38.68 -15.97 -29.53
N LEU A 384 -37.98 -16.87 -28.86
CA LEU A 384 -38.40 -18.25 -28.77
C LEU A 384 -39.64 -18.29 -27.88
N SER A 385 -40.77 -18.70 -28.47
CA SER A 385 -42.03 -18.92 -27.81
C SER A 385 -41.90 -20.04 -26.75
N GLY A 386 -41.71 -19.67 -25.50
CA GLY A 386 -41.84 -20.55 -24.35
C GLY A 386 -43.34 -20.63 -23.98
N LYS A 387 -43.93 -21.81 -24.04
CA LYS A 387 -45.29 -22.09 -23.53
C LYS A 387 -45.32 -21.84 -22.02
N PRO A 388 -46.43 -21.30 -21.48
CA PRO A 388 -46.63 -21.20 -20.05
C PRO A 388 -46.85 -22.58 -19.44
N ILE A 389 -46.24 -22.83 -18.28
CA ILE A 389 -46.66 -23.86 -17.34
C ILE A 389 -47.56 -23.22 -16.30
#